data_fd610cfec8ce634e7e89e7b21d58692e
#
_entry.id   fd610cfec8ce634e7e89e7b21d58692e
#
_cell.length_a   1.000
_cell.length_b   1.000
_cell.length_c   1.000
_cell.angle_alpha   90.00
_cell.angle_beta   90.00
_cell.angle_gamma   90.00
#
_symmetry.space_group_name_H-M   'P 1'
#
loop_
_entity.id
_entity.type
_entity.pdbx_description
1 polymer ?
#
loop_
_entity_poly.entity_id
_entity_poly.type
_entity_poly.pdbx_seq_one_letter_code
_entity_poly.pdbx_strand_id
1 'polypeptide(L)'
;MSKKNQSNRLANQHKQSQGVVGIFGDDAKSHDITVGKISKIVLENLESEYPQLSFRYRESIKKEEINETLKKIDPELGQTLFVSNSSIKPDGGIIEVQDDNGDWRVVLVAEAKHQGKDVENIKKGILVGTNNDQDLMAAGNAIERSHKNISEIANFMLSESHFPYVLFLEGSNFLKETISITRPDGRVVELEYNSGILNRLDRLTTANYGMPINTNLCVNKFIKHKSKTVMLQAASIYSQGRGERWDTKEMYEIMLEISRTSLKAMGSDLFTQITSNK
;
A
#
# COMPACT_ATOMS: atom_id res chain seq x y z
N MET A 1 3.13 -8.46 37.17
CA MET A 1 3.85 -8.27 35.89
C MET A 1 3.59 -6.86 35.38
N SER A 2 4.61 -6.00 35.40
CA SER A 2 4.49 -4.61 34.94
C SER A 2 4.22 -4.60 33.43
N LYS A 3 3.09 -4.01 33.01
CA LYS A 3 2.82 -3.72 31.60
C LYS A 3 3.93 -2.81 31.07
N LYS A 4 4.88 -3.35 30.32
CA LYS A 4 5.87 -2.53 29.63
C LYS A 4 5.15 -1.59 28.69
N ASN A 5 5.23 -0.29 28.95
CA ASN A 5 4.61 0.77 28.16
C ASN A 5 5.14 0.68 26.71
N GLN A 6 4.29 0.95 25.75
CA GLN A 6 4.63 0.99 24.32
C GLN A 6 5.85 1.87 24.03
N SER A 7 6.00 2.97 24.80
CA SER A 7 7.18 3.83 24.79
C SER A 7 8.47 3.12 25.20
N ASN A 8 8.42 2.21 26.16
CA ASN A 8 9.61 1.44 26.59
C ASN A 8 9.99 0.37 25.58
N ARG A 9 9.04 -0.18 24.84
CA ARG A 9 9.31 -1.10 23.73
C ARG A 9 9.98 -0.37 22.57
N LEU A 10 9.46 0.80 22.21
CA LEU A 10 10.06 1.68 21.21
C LEU A 10 11.48 2.12 21.63
N ALA A 11 11.69 2.51 22.88
CA ALA A 11 13.00 2.89 23.39
C ALA A 11 14.00 1.73 23.41
N ASN A 12 13.55 0.51 23.70
CA ASN A 12 14.41 -0.68 23.66
C ASN A 12 14.76 -1.06 22.21
N GLN A 13 13.85 -0.94 21.27
CA GLN A 13 14.16 -1.12 19.85
C GLN A 13 15.12 -0.04 19.33
N HIS A 14 14.96 1.21 19.78
CA HIS A 14 15.93 2.26 19.50
C HIS A 14 17.35 1.92 19.99
N LYS A 15 17.46 1.31 21.16
CA LYS A 15 18.75 0.90 21.71
C LYS A 15 19.35 -0.32 21.00
N GLN A 16 18.52 -1.29 20.62
CA GLN A 16 18.97 -2.51 19.94
C GLN A 16 19.31 -2.28 18.47
N SER A 17 18.71 -1.29 17.83
CA SER A 17 18.87 -0.97 16.41
C SER A 17 19.75 0.25 16.14
N GLN A 18 20.58 0.67 17.11
CA GLN A 18 21.51 1.81 16.99
C GLN A 18 20.86 3.18 16.69
N GLY A 19 19.65 3.45 17.19
CA GLY A 19 19.03 4.76 17.15
C GLY A 19 17.78 4.87 16.24
N VAL A 20 17.34 6.11 15.99
CA VAL A 20 16.11 6.44 15.21
C VAL A 20 16.08 5.78 13.82
N VAL A 21 17.25 5.54 13.25
CA VAL A 21 17.44 4.83 11.96
C VAL A 21 16.96 3.39 12.02
N GLY A 22 16.89 2.77 13.20
CA GLY A 22 16.50 1.37 13.33
C GLY A 22 14.99 1.09 13.25
N ILE A 23 14.13 2.08 13.53
CA ILE A 23 12.67 1.95 13.35
C ILE A 23 12.29 2.14 11.88
N PHE A 24 13.02 3.01 11.21
CA PHE A 24 12.95 3.23 9.76
C PHE A 24 14.21 2.65 9.10
N GLY A 25 14.65 1.45 9.54
CA GLY A 25 15.94 0.89 9.18
C GLY A 25 16.23 0.91 7.69
N ASP A 26 17.49 0.70 7.33
CA ASP A 26 17.96 0.68 5.94
C ASP A 26 17.14 -0.26 5.04
N ASP A 27 16.53 -1.29 5.63
CA ASP A 27 15.68 -2.22 4.91
C ASP A 27 14.30 -1.64 4.56
N ALA A 28 13.66 -0.86 5.45
CA ALA A 28 12.42 -0.16 5.11
C ALA A 28 12.68 0.89 4.02
N LYS A 29 13.78 1.66 4.15
CA LYS A 29 14.20 2.59 3.09
C LYS A 29 14.56 1.87 1.81
N SER A 30 15.22 0.72 1.89
CA SER A 30 15.54 -0.11 0.73
C SER A 30 14.29 -0.62 0.04
N HIS A 31 13.26 -1.01 0.80
CA HIS A 31 11.98 -1.45 0.28
C HIS A 31 11.22 -0.30 -0.39
N ASP A 32 11.11 0.85 0.27
CA ASP A 32 10.50 2.05 -0.29
C ASP A 32 11.20 2.51 -1.59
N ILE A 33 12.54 2.50 -1.61
CA ILE A 33 13.33 2.81 -2.81
C ILE A 33 13.07 1.77 -3.91
N THR A 34 12.92 0.51 -3.54
CA THR A 34 12.69 -0.59 -4.49
C THR A 34 11.34 -0.44 -5.17
N VAL A 35 10.25 -0.21 -4.42
CA VAL A 35 8.92 -0.04 -5.02
C VAL A 35 8.87 1.17 -5.94
N GLY A 36 9.55 2.27 -5.58
CA GLY A 36 9.65 3.46 -6.44
C GLY A 36 10.41 3.21 -7.75
N LYS A 37 11.47 2.40 -7.71
CA LYS A 37 12.20 1.98 -8.93
C LYS A 37 11.33 1.10 -9.81
N ILE A 38 10.61 0.14 -9.22
CA ILE A 38 9.70 -0.74 -9.95
C ILE A 38 8.58 0.06 -10.62
N SER A 39 8.01 1.06 -9.94
CA SER A 39 7.00 1.94 -10.53
C SER A 39 7.51 2.65 -11.79
N LYS A 40 8.76 3.08 -11.81
CA LYS A 40 9.37 3.70 -12.99
C LYS A 40 9.56 2.72 -14.14
N ILE A 41 9.95 1.47 -13.85
CA ILE A 41 10.03 0.40 -14.86
C ILE A 41 8.63 0.07 -15.39
N VAL A 42 7.60 0.05 -14.55
CA VAL A 42 6.22 -0.13 -14.99
C VAL A 42 5.81 1.00 -15.93
N LEU A 43 6.13 2.26 -15.59
CA LEU A 43 5.87 3.41 -16.46
C LEU A 43 6.53 3.25 -17.83
N GLU A 44 7.82 2.95 -17.88
CA GLU A 44 8.57 2.73 -19.13
C GLU A 44 7.93 1.63 -20.00
N ASN A 45 7.44 0.57 -19.35
CA ASN A 45 6.72 -0.50 -20.04
C ASN A 45 5.37 -0.04 -20.60
N LEU A 46 4.59 0.74 -19.83
CA LEU A 46 3.32 1.28 -20.29
C LEU A 46 3.51 2.24 -21.48
N GLU A 47 4.53 3.10 -21.43
CA GLU A 47 4.90 4.00 -22.53
C GLU A 47 5.28 3.22 -23.81
N SER A 48 5.98 2.11 -23.64
CA SER A 48 6.35 1.22 -24.76
C SER A 48 5.17 0.43 -25.31
N GLU A 49 4.27 -0.04 -24.45
CA GLU A 49 3.10 -0.84 -24.83
C GLU A 49 1.98 0.01 -25.45
N TYR A 50 1.86 1.27 -24.98
CA TYR A 50 0.84 2.23 -25.43
C TYR A 50 1.49 3.54 -25.90
N PRO A 51 2.25 3.54 -27.00
CA PRO A 51 3.04 4.71 -27.45
C PRO A 51 2.15 5.90 -27.88
N GLN A 52 0.86 5.67 -28.09
CA GLN A 52 -0.14 6.70 -28.41
C GLN A 52 -0.65 7.45 -27.19
N LEU A 53 -0.41 6.93 -25.97
CA LEU A 53 -0.89 7.55 -24.73
C LEU A 53 0.24 8.34 -24.08
N SER A 54 -0.11 9.41 -23.39
CA SER A 54 0.81 10.21 -22.59
C SER A 54 0.73 9.79 -21.13
N PHE A 55 1.85 9.35 -20.58
CA PHE A 55 1.95 8.97 -19.16
C PHE A 55 2.79 9.97 -18.38
N ARG A 56 2.63 9.99 -17.07
CA ARG A 56 3.55 10.68 -16.16
C ARG A 56 3.67 9.96 -14.81
N TYR A 57 4.81 10.20 -14.17
CA TYR A 57 5.03 9.77 -12.79
C TYR A 57 4.96 10.96 -11.84
N ARG A 58 4.26 10.78 -10.71
CA ARG A 58 4.20 11.75 -9.62
C ARG A 58 4.64 11.12 -8.32
N GLU A 59 5.44 11.84 -7.55
CA GLU A 59 5.83 11.39 -6.20
C GLU A 59 4.76 11.69 -5.16
N SER A 60 3.90 12.68 -5.39
CA SER A 60 2.93 13.13 -4.38
C SER A 60 1.75 13.88 -5.00
N ILE A 61 0.65 13.92 -4.25
CA ILE A 61 -0.53 14.75 -4.51
C ILE A 61 -0.65 15.73 -3.34
N LYS A 62 -0.90 17.00 -3.64
CA LYS A 62 -1.19 18.02 -2.61
C LYS A 62 -2.61 17.83 -2.08
N LYS A 63 -2.81 18.06 -0.78
CA LYS A 63 -4.17 18.03 -0.19
C LYS A 63 -5.10 19.09 -0.78
N GLU A 64 -4.55 20.22 -1.18
CA GLU A 64 -5.29 21.26 -1.89
C GLU A 64 -5.91 20.72 -3.19
N GLU A 65 -5.15 19.97 -3.98
CA GLU A 65 -5.61 19.33 -5.22
C GLU A 65 -6.73 18.31 -4.96
N ILE A 66 -6.62 17.53 -3.88
CA ILE A 66 -7.68 16.62 -3.45
C ILE A 66 -8.96 17.41 -3.11
N ASN A 67 -8.83 18.49 -2.36
CA ASN A 67 -9.96 19.33 -2.00
C ASN A 67 -10.63 19.97 -3.22
N GLU A 68 -9.85 20.44 -4.18
CA GLU A 68 -10.37 21.00 -5.43
C GLU A 68 -11.11 19.94 -6.26
N THR A 69 -10.59 18.72 -6.33
CA THR A 69 -11.25 17.60 -7.00
C THR A 69 -12.60 17.28 -6.34
N LEU A 70 -12.64 17.24 -5.02
CA LEU A 70 -13.87 17.02 -4.26
C LEU A 70 -14.91 18.15 -4.49
N LYS A 71 -14.47 19.41 -4.49
CA LYS A 71 -15.33 20.56 -4.76
C LYS A 71 -15.95 20.57 -6.17
N LYS A 72 -15.26 19.99 -7.15
CA LYS A 72 -15.82 19.83 -8.50
C LYS A 72 -17.00 18.85 -8.51
N ILE A 73 -17.01 17.88 -7.58
CA ILE A 73 -18.11 16.93 -7.44
C ILE A 73 -19.27 17.56 -6.69
N ASP A 74 -18.97 18.20 -5.55
CA ASP A 74 -19.93 18.91 -4.72
C ASP A 74 -19.23 20.07 -3.99
N PRO A 75 -19.72 21.31 -4.08
CA PRO A 75 -19.15 22.47 -3.41
C PRO A 75 -19.04 22.34 -1.87
N GLU A 76 -19.84 21.51 -1.25
CA GLU A 76 -19.79 21.23 0.20
C GLU A 76 -18.68 20.24 0.58
N LEU A 77 -18.13 19.50 -0.37
CA LEU A 77 -16.98 18.61 -0.16
C LEU A 77 -15.66 19.40 -0.17
N GLY A 78 -14.61 18.74 0.28
CA GLY A 78 -13.27 19.33 0.29
C GLY A 78 -13.09 20.46 1.32
N GLN A 79 -14.02 20.60 2.26
CA GLN A 79 -13.88 21.51 3.40
C GLN A 79 -13.08 20.80 4.49
N THR A 80 -11.79 21.10 4.58
CA THR A 80 -10.91 20.54 5.60
C THR A 80 -10.29 21.64 6.42
N LEU A 81 -9.84 21.32 7.63
CA LEU A 81 -8.93 22.19 8.36
C LEU A 81 -7.72 22.48 7.46
N PHE A 82 -7.49 23.77 7.21
CA PHE A 82 -6.48 24.22 6.30
C PHE A 82 -5.08 23.70 6.69
N VAL A 83 -4.43 23.02 5.78
CA VAL A 83 -3.04 22.61 5.90
C VAL A 83 -2.32 22.96 4.59
N SER A 84 -1.84 24.19 4.50
CA SER A 84 -0.96 24.59 3.40
C SER A 84 0.28 23.70 3.40
N ASN A 85 0.72 23.26 2.26
CA ASN A 85 1.90 22.42 2.06
C ASN A 85 1.79 20.93 2.51
N SER A 86 0.61 20.43 2.87
CA SER A 86 0.44 19.02 3.12
C SER A 86 0.28 18.24 1.80
N SER A 87 0.98 17.13 1.69
CA SER A 87 0.88 16.22 0.54
C SER A 87 0.78 14.77 0.99
N ILE A 88 0.19 13.96 0.14
CA ILE A 88 0.20 12.50 0.24
C ILE A 88 1.31 11.99 -0.67
N LYS A 89 2.19 11.18 -0.11
CA LYS A 89 3.35 10.64 -0.81
C LYS A 89 3.39 9.13 -0.64
N PRO A 90 2.78 8.35 -1.56
CA PRO A 90 2.93 6.90 -1.59
C PRO A 90 4.40 6.53 -1.86
N ASP A 91 4.90 5.46 -1.24
CA ASP A 91 6.32 5.07 -1.32
C ASP A 91 6.76 4.74 -2.76
N GLY A 92 5.86 4.14 -3.55
CA GLY A 92 6.07 3.83 -4.97
C GLY A 92 5.59 4.92 -5.93
N GLY A 93 5.01 6.01 -5.43
CA GLY A 93 4.47 7.09 -6.24
C GLY A 93 3.16 6.74 -6.95
N ILE A 94 2.86 7.53 -7.96
CA ILE A 94 1.60 7.52 -8.70
C ILE A 94 1.91 7.58 -10.19
N ILE A 95 1.33 6.68 -10.98
CA ILE A 95 1.36 6.73 -12.43
C ILE A 95 0.02 7.24 -12.92
N GLU A 96 0.02 8.21 -13.79
CA GLU A 96 -1.16 8.79 -14.41
C GLU A 96 -1.05 8.72 -15.94
N VAL A 97 -2.20 8.67 -16.60
CA VAL A 97 -2.37 8.77 -18.05
C VAL A 97 -3.21 9.98 -18.38
N GLN A 98 -2.91 10.66 -19.46
CA GLN A 98 -3.73 11.77 -19.94
C GLN A 98 -4.84 11.23 -20.84
N ASP A 99 -6.09 11.61 -20.52
CA ASP A 99 -7.24 11.24 -21.35
C ASP A 99 -7.42 12.19 -22.56
N ASP A 100 -8.40 11.90 -23.41
CA ASP A 100 -8.69 12.68 -24.63
C ASP A 100 -9.13 14.13 -24.32
N ASN A 101 -9.57 14.43 -23.10
CA ASN A 101 -9.90 15.78 -22.65
C ASN A 101 -8.70 16.56 -22.12
N GLY A 102 -7.54 15.90 -22.01
CA GLY A 102 -6.33 16.47 -21.43
C GLY A 102 -6.25 16.34 -19.91
N ASP A 103 -7.20 15.65 -19.27
CA ASP A 103 -7.22 15.40 -17.84
C ASP A 103 -6.32 14.21 -17.47
N TRP A 104 -5.62 14.33 -16.34
CA TRP A 104 -4.77 13.26 -15.83
C TRP A 104 -5.55 12.29 -14.94
N ARG A 105 -5.52 11.01 -15.31
CA ARG A 105 -6.24 9.93 -14.63
C ARG A 105 -5.26 8.95 -14.00
N VAL A 106 -5.53 8.52 -12.77
CA VAL A 106 -4.64 7.60 -12.03
C VAL A 106 -4.72 6.19 -12.59
N VAL A 107 -3.56 5.65 -12.95
CA VAL A 107 -3.40 4.28 -13.48
C VAL A 107 -2.88 3.33 -12.42
N LEU A 108 -2.01 3.83 -11.52
CA LEU A 108 -1.41 3.06 -10.44
C LEU A 108 -1.05 3.98 -9.29
N VAL A 109 -1.34 3.54 -8.07
CA VAL A 109 -0.74 4.06 -6.84
C VAL A 109 -0.07 2.90 -6.14
N ALA A 110 1.23 2.98 -5.90
CA ALA A 110 1.97 1.93 -5.24
C ALA A 110 2.50 2.36 -3.87
N GLU A 111 2.31 1.52 -2.88
CA GLU A 111 2.82 1.72 -1.53
C GLU A 111 3.40 0.42 -1.00
N ALA A 112 4.39 0.52 -0.13
CA ALA A 112 5.02 -0.61 0.50
C ALA A 112 5.23 -0.35 1.99
N LYS A 113 5.12 -1.38 2.81
CA LYS A 113 5.40 -1.31 4.24
C LYS A 113 6.17 -2.52 4.69
N HIS A 114 7.34 -2.26 5.24
CA HIS A 114 8.16 -3.29 5.86
C HIS A 114 8.09 -3.15 7.39
N GLN A 115 7.74 -4.22 8.08
CA GLN A 115 7.76 -4.24 9.54
C GLN A 115 8.09 -5.61 10.12
N GLY A 116 9.09 -5.62 11.03
CA GLY A 116 9.57 -6.80 11.72
C GLY A 116 10.69 -7.52 10.95
N LYS A 117 11.77 -7.83 11.69
CA LYS A 117 12.98 -8.50 11.17
C LYS A 117 13.23 -9.86 11.83
N ASP A 118 12.22 -10.41 12.51
CA ASP A 118 12.40 -11.63 13.30
C ASP A 118 12.87 -12.79 12.45
N VAL A 119 12.25 -12.98 11.26
CA VAL A 119 12.65 -14.03 10.31
C VAL A 119 14.13 -13.91 9.93
N GLU A 120 14.57 -12.71 9.56
CA GLU A 120 15.96 -12.49 9.16
C GLU A 120 16.93 -12.64 10.33
N ASN A 121 16.56 -12.11 11.50
CA ASN A 121 17.37 -12.15 12.70
C ASN A 121 17.56 -13.59 13.18
N ILE A 122 16.52 -14.41 13.19
CA ILE A 122 16.60 -15.81 13.57
C ILE A 122 17.49 -16.59 12.60
N LYS A 123 17.33 -16.38 11.28
CA LYS A 123 18.21 -16.99 10.27
C LYS A 123 19.69 -16.61 10.45
N LYS A 124 19.97 -15.44 10.99
CA LYS A 124 21.33 -14.95 11.31
C LYS A 124 21.83 -15.37 12.69
N GLY A 125 21.05 -16.07 13.50
CA GLY A 125 21.38 -16.46 14.86
C GLY A 125 21.28 -15.32 15.88
N ILE A 126 20.70 -14.19 15.51
CA ILE A 126 20.49 -13.04 16.40
C ILE A 126 19.29 -13.33 17.29
N LEU A 127 19.41 -13.04 18.60
CA LEU A 127 18.31 -13.17 19.54
C LEU A 127 17.26 -12.10 19.27
N VAL A 128 16.00 -12.53 19.24
CA VAL A 128 14.83 -11.66 19.05
C VAL A 128 13.95 -11.75 20.29
N GLY A 129 13.54 -10.59 20.81
CA GLY A 129 12.73 -10.53 22.03
C GLY A 129 13.50 -10.88 23.32
N THR A 130 12.76 -11.04 24.42
CA THR A 130 13.34 -11.33 25.74
C THR A 130 13.20 -12.77 26.19
N ASN A 131 12.11 -13.46 25.83
CA ASN A 131 11.80 -14.82 26.28
C ASN A 131 11.44 -15.75 25.12
N ASN A 132 10.91 -15.21 24.06
CA ASN A 132 10.60 -15.92 22.82
C ASN A 132 11.41 -15.25 21.73
N ASP A 133 11.91 -15.98 20.79
CA ASP A 133 12.67 -15.42 19.67
C ASP A 133 11.83 -14.53 18.74
N GLN A 134 10.74 -13.97 19.27
CA GLN A 134 9.79 -13.15 18.53
C GLN A 134 9.54 -11.82 19.25
N ASP A 135 9.73 -10.70 18.52
CA ASP A 135 9.32 -9.37 18.96
C ASP A 135 8.03 -8.96 18.27
N LEU A 136 6.93 -9.38 18.84
CA LEU A 136 5.58 -9.05 18.35
C LEU A 136 5.29 -7.56 18.53
N MET A 137 5.84 -6.73 17.67
CA MET A 137 5.46 -5.33 17.61
C MET A 137 4.14 -5.14 16.89
N ALA A 138 3.30 -4.29 17.47
CA ALA A 138 2.06 -3.92 16.83
C ALA A 138 2.36 -3.14 15.54
N ALA A 139 1.95 -3.68 14.40
CA ALA A 139 2.01 -3.02 13.09
C ALA A 139 1.06 -1.79 12.99
N GLY A 140 0.51 -1.31 14.13
CA GLY A 140 -0.50 -0.26 14.20
C GLY A 140 -0.16 0.99 13.41
N ASN A 141 1.03 1.54 13.61
CA ASN A 141 1.45 2.77 12.95
C ASN A 141 1.59 2.63 11.42
N ALA A 142 2.08 1.48 10.95
CA ALA A 142 2.20 1.22 9.51
C ALA A 142 0.81 1.13 8.88
N ILE A 143 -0.12 0.43 9.54
CA ILE A 143 -1.50 0.27 9.08
C ILE A 143 -2.25 1.61 9.11
N GLU A 144 -2.10 2.41 10.18
CA GLU A 144 -2.73 3.73 10.27
C GLU A 144 -2.25 4.69 9.17
N ARG A 145 -0.95 4.70 8.88
CA ARG A 145 -0.39 5.53 7.80
C ARG A 145 -0.90 5.09 6.44
N SER A 146 -0.93 3.78 6.18
CA SER A 146 -1.47 3.24 4.94
C SER A 146 -2.96 3.56 4.80
N HIS A 147 -3.75 3.40 5.87
CA HIS A 147 -5.17 3.76 5.86
C HIS A 147 -5.38 5.25 5.52
N LYS A 148 -4.57 6.14 6.08
CA LYS A 148 -4.62 7.56 5.75
C LYS A 148 -4.36 7.78 4.26
N ASN A 149 -3.29 7.21 3.71
CA ASN A 149 -2.94 7.36 2.30
C ASN A 149 -4.03 6.79 1.39
N ILE A 150 -4.56 5.60 1.71
CA ILE A 150 -5.67 4.99 0.97
C ILE A 150 -6.90 5.91 0.97
N SER A 151 -7.29 6.44 2.13
CA SER A 151 -8.47 7.30 2.24
C SER A 151 -8.31 8.61 1.47
N GLU A 152 -7.15 9.23 1.51
CA GLU A 152 -6.88 10.48 0.80
C GLU A 152 -6.86 10.27 -0.74
N ILE A 153 -6.25 9.17 -1.21
CA ILE A 153 -6.26 8.81 -2.63
C ILE A 153 -7.68 8.42 -3.08
N ALA A 154 -8.44 7.73 -2.22
CA ALA A 154 -9.83 7.40 -2.50
C ALA A 154 -10.70 8.67 -2.69
N ASN A 155 -10.47 9.68 -1.85
CA ASN A 155 -11.11 10.98 -2.02
C ASN A 155 -10.69 11.68 -3.32
N PHE A 156 -9.42 11.62 -3.68
CA PHE A 156 -8.93 12.17 -4.94
C PHE A 156 -9.56 11.49 -6.16
N MET A 157 -9.82 10.19 -6.06
CA MET A 157 -10.40 9.36 -7.12
C MET A 157 -11.90 9.14 -6.97
N LEU A 158 -12.62 9.98 -6.24
CA LEU A 158 -14.03 9.73 -5.90
C LEU A 158 -14.94 9.67 -7.14
N SER A 159 -14.58 10.37 -8.20
CA SER A 159 -15.32 10.35 -9.48
C SER A 159 -14.98 9.15 -10.38
N GLU A 160 -13.93 8.37 -10.03
CA GLU A 160 -13.46 7.28 -10.86
C GLU A 160 -14.27 6.00 -10.66
N SER A 161 -14.35 5.17 -11.69
CA SER A 161 -14.98 3.85 -11.63
C SER A 161 -14.04 2.74 -11.14
N HIS A 162 -12.77 3.05 -10.89
CA HIS A 162 -11.73 2.12 -10.47
C HIS A 162 -10.87 2.72 -9.37
N PHE A 163 -10.10 1.88 -8.65
CA PHE A 163 -9.21 2.30 -7.58
C PHE A 163 -7.90 1.49 -7.61
N PRO A 164 -6.89 1.93 -8.38
CA PRO A 164 -5.67 1.18 -8.66
C PRO A 164 -4.61 1.35 -7.56
N TYR A 165 -4.99 1.22 -6.31
CA TYR A 165 -4.09 1.30 -5.18
C TYR A 165 -3.56 -0.09 -4.83
N VAL A 166 -2.24 -0.26 -4.84
CA VAL A 166 -1.58 -1.48 -4.40
C VAL A 166 -0.71 -1.21 -3.18
N LEU A 167 -0.85 -2.06 -2.17
CA LEU A 167 -0.06 -2.04 -0.94
C LEU A 167 0.66 -3.38 -0.78
N PHE A 168 1.99 -3.33 -0.75
CA PHE A 168 2.84 -4.46 -0.46
C PHE A 168 3.26 -4.45 1.01
N LEU A 169 2.95 -5.52 1.71
CA LEU A 169 3.30 -5.73 3.11
C LEU A 169 4.35 -6.83 3.23
N GLU A 170 5.45 -6.57 3.92
CA GLU A 170 6.50 -7.55 4.18
C GLU A 170 7.05 -7.43 5.61
N GLY A 171 7.72 -8.48 6.06
CA GLY A 171 8.31 -8.57 7.39
C GLY A 171 7.49 -9.40 8.35
N SER A 172 8.12 -9.80 9.46
CA SER A 172 7.56 -10.76 10.42
C SER A 172 6.26 -10.30 11.10
N ASN A 173 5.99 -8.98 11.13
CA ASN A 173 4.76 -8.47 11.73
C ASN A 173 3.52 -8.64 10.84
N PHE A 174 3.71 -9.07 9.59
CA PHE A 174 2.64 -9.34 8.64
C PHE A 174 2.47 -10.83 8.32
N LEU A 175 2.97 -11.71 9.18
CA LEU A 175 2.77 -13.16 9.04
C LEU A 175 1.28 -13.50 8.97
N LYS A 176 0.91 -14.37 8.02
CA LYS A 176 -0.45 -14.90 7.87
C LYS A 176 -0.61 -16.29 8.47
N GLU A 177 0.49 -16.96 8.76
CA GLU A 177 0.55 -18.32 9.32
C GLU A 177 1.69 -18.43 10.32
N THR A 178 1.61 -19.41 11.20
CA THR A 178 2.74 -19.79 12.06
C THR A 178 3.80 -20.46 11.20
N ILE A 179 5.05 -20.02 11.35
CA ILE A 179 6.18 -20.54 10.57
C ILE A 179 7.28 -21.05 11.50
N SER A 180 7.96 -22.10 11.07
CA SER A 180 9.15 -22.62 11.75
C SER A 180 10.42 -22.17 11.04
N ILE A 181 11.38 -21.64 11.78
CA ILE A 181 12.66 -21.16 11.27
C ILE A 181 13.78 -21.86 12.02
N THR A 182 14.72 -22.42 11.28
CA THR A 182 15.92 -23.05 11.87
C THR A 182 17.01 -22.01 12.03
N ARG A 183 17.55 -21.89 13.25
CA ARG A 183 18.73 -21.10 13.57
C ARG A 183 19.99 -21.75 13.03
N PRO A 184 21.10 -21.00 12.89
CA PRO A 184 22.41 -21.57 12.53
C PRO A 184 22.92 -22.64 13.50
N ASP A 185 22.49 -22.62 14.76
CA ASP A 185 22.84 -23.63 15.80
C ASP A 185 21.94 -24.88 15.74
N GLY A 186 21.03 -24.97 14.75
CA GLY A 186 20.13 -26.08 14.56
C GLY A 186 18.83 -26.01 15.37
N ARG A 187 18.65 -25.06 16.26
CA ARG A 187 17.39 -24.87 16.98
C ARG A 187 16.30 -24.40 16.03
N VAL A 188 15.12 -24.97 16.20
CA VAL A 188 13.91 -24.54 15.50
C VAL A 188 13.15 -23.56 16.38
N VAL A 189 12.79 -22.42 15.81
CA VAL A 189 11.97 -21.38 16.43
C VAL A 189 10.66 -21.28 15.69
N GLU A 190 9.57 -21.31 16.43
CA GLU A 190 8.24 -21.05 15.86
C GLU A 190 7.89 -19.58 16.04
N LEU A 191 7.56 -18.93 14.93
CA LEU A 191 6.98 -17.58 14.92
C LEU A 191 5.48 -17.69 14.72
N GLU A 192 4.75 -17.16 15.67
CA GLU A 192 3.29 -17.12 15.61
C GLU A 192 2.81 -15.90 14.82
N TYR A 193 1.76 -16.09 14.00
CA TYR A 193 1.09 -14.95 13.39
C TYR A 193 0.23 -14.21 14.42
N ASN A 194 0.04 -12.92 14.21
CA ASN A 194 -0.80 -12.11 15.07
C ASN A 194 -2.16 -11.86 14.42
N SER A 195 -3.19 -12.56 14.89
CA SER A 195 -4.56 -12.41 14.39
C SER A 195 -5.09 -10.98 14.49
N GLY A 196 -4.63 -10.20 15.49
CA GLY A 196 -4.97 -8.78 15.60
C GLY A 196 -4.44 -7.92 14.47
N ILE A 197 -3.36 -8.35 13.79
CA ILE A 197 -2.84 -7.67 12.60
C ILE A 197 -3.74 -7.98 11.40
N LEU A 198 -4.14 -9.21 11.20
CA LEU A 198 -5.04 -9.60 10.12
C LEU A 198 -6.37 -8.85 10.21
N ASN A 199 -6.95 -8.72 11.41
CA ASN A 199 -8.15 -7.93 11.64
C ASN A 199 -7.97 -6.43 11.33
N ARG A 200 -6.74 -5.91 11.44
CA ARG A 200 -6.42 -4.53 11.07
C ARG A 200 -6.18 -4.36 9.57
N LEU A 201 -5.67 -5.40 8.90
CA LEU A 201 -5.52 -5.41 7.45
C LEU A 201 -6.87 -5.30 6.76
N ASP A 202 -7.90 -5.95 7.28
CA ASP A 202 -9.27 -5.82 6.77
C ASP A 202 -9.75 -4.37 6.76
N ARG A 203 -9.29 -3.55 7.70
CA ARG A 203 -9.66 -2.14 7.80
C ARG A 203 -8.95 -1.24 6.79
N LEU A 204 -7.91 -1.70 6.12
CA LEU A 204 -7.24 -0.97 5.06
C LEU A 204 -8.07 -0.89 3.79
N THR A 205 -9.02 -1.81 3.63
CA THR A 205 -10.01 -1.72 2.56
C THR A 205 -11.23 -0.95 3.08
N THR A 206 -11.64 0.07 2.39
CA THR A 206 -12.89 0.77 2.69
C THR A 206 -14.10 -0.12 2.48
N ALA A 207 -13.89 -1.27 1.87
CA ALA A 207 -14.89 -2.27 1.50
C ALA A 207 -14.97 -3.47 2.46
N ASN A 208 -14.40 -3.39 3.67
CA ASN A 208 -14.27 -4.54 4.55
C ASN A 208 -15.57 -5.03 5.21
N TYR A 209 -16.67 -4.34 5.02
CA TYR A 209 -17.96 -4.74 5.59
C TYR A 209 -18.63 -5.82 4.73
N GLY A 210 -18.11 -7.04 4.77
CA GLY A 210 -18.63 -8.20 4.04
C GLY A 210 -18.17 -8.30 2.57
N MET A 211 -17.21 -7.50 2.14
CA MET A 211 -16.61 -7.60 0.82
C MET A 211 -15.29 -8.37 0.90
N PRO A 212 -15.02 -9.32 -0.01
CA PRO A 212 -13.72 -9.96 -0.08
C PRO A 212 -12.64 -8.92 -0.42
N ILE A 213 -11.44 -9.09 0.16
CA ILE A 213 -10.26 -8.36 -0.28
C ILE A 213 -10.08 -8.69 -1.76
N ASN A 214 -10.13 -7.67 -2.59
CA ASN A 214 -9.94 -7.87 -4.01
C ASN A 214 -8.46 -8.07 -4.30
N THR A 215 -8.10 -9.28 -4.67
CA THR A 215 -6.72 -9.63 -5.01
C THR A 215 -6.35 -9.23 -6.44
N ASN A 216 -7.32 -8.93 -7.30
CA ASN A 216 -7.07 -8.79 -8.72
C ASN A 216 -7.57 -7.48 -9.32
N LEU A 217 -8.46 -6.77 -8.64
CA LEU A 217 -9.11 -5.61 -9.23
C LEU A 217 -9.40 -4.54 -8.19
N CYS A 218 -9.02 -3.35 -8.52
CA CYS A 218 -9.38 -2.15 -7.80
C CYS A 218 -10.68 -1.64 -8.40
N VAL A 219 -11.81 -1.99 -7.83
CA VAL A 219 -13.12 -1.63 -8.38
C VAL A 219 -13.92 -0.84 -7.34
N ASN A 220 -14.41 0.32 -7.75
CA ASN A 220 -15.44 1.01 -6.99
C ASN A 220 -16.77 0.27 -7.17
N LYS A 221 -17.47 0.03 -6.08
CA LYS A 221 -18.81 -0.54 -6.10
C LYS A 221 -19.81 0.40 -5.47
N PHE A 222 -20.96 0.53 -6.14
CA PHE A 222 -22.09 1.25 -5.63
C PHE A 222 -23.09 0.26 -5.04
N ILE A 223 -23.40 0.42 -3.76
CA ILE A 223 -24.38 -0.38 -3.04
C ILE A 223 -25.57 0.51 -2.70
N LYS A 224 -26.75 0.08 -3.10
CA LYS A 224 -27.98 0.76 -2.71
C LYS A 224 -28.36 0.41 -1.28
N HIS A 225 -28.41 1.41 -0.42
CA HIS A 225 -28.87 1.25 0.96
C HIS A 225 -30.04 2.21 1.24
N LYS A 226 -31.23 1.66 1.43
CA LYS A 226 -32.48 2.45 1.52
C LYS A 226 -32.64 3.33 0.28
N SER A 227 -32.74 4.65 0.46
CA SER A 227 -32.82 5.64 -0.64
C SER A 227 -31.46 6.21 -1.05
N LYS A 228 -30.37 5.74 -0.45
CA LYS A 228 -29.00 6.26 -0.66
C LYS A 228 -28.14 5.26 -1.40
N THR A 229 -27.23 5.78 -2.20
CA THR A 229 -26.17 4.99 -2.83
C THR A 229 -24.88 5.19 -2.05
N VAL A 230 -24.26 4.10 -1.64
CA VAL A 230 -22.96 4.09 -0.96
C VAL A 230 -21.92 3.54 -1.92
N MET A 231 -20.86 4.29 -2.11
CA MET A 231 -19.71 3.84 -2.88
C MET A 231 -18.72 3.13 -1.96
N LEU A 232 -18.31 1.93 -2.36
CA LEU A 232 -17.26 1.16 -1.71
C LEU A 232 -16.04 1.10 -2.62
N GLN A 233 -14.88 1.41 -2.07
CA GLN A 233 -13.59 1.36 -2.75
C GLN A 233 -12.74 0.26 -2.11
N ALA A 234 -12.00 -0.45 -2.94
CA ALA A 234 -11.13 -1.53 -2.48
C ALA A 234 -9.70 -1.32 -2.98
N ALA A 235 -8.75 -1.20 -2.06
CA ALA A 235 -7.33 -1.28 -2.36
C ALA A 235 -6.90 -2.74 -2.51
N SER A 236 -5.93 -3.00 -3.39
CA SER A 236 -5.28 -4.30 -3.51
C SER A 236 -4.17 -4.43 -2.48
N ILE A 237 -4.32 -5.35 -1.53
CA ILE A 237 -3.36 -5.55 -0.45
C ILE A 237 -2.72 -6.92 -0.57
N TYR A 238 -1.41 -6.92 -0.69
CA TYR A 238 -0.59 -8.11 -0.80
C TYR A 238 0.34 -8.24 0.40
N SER A 239 0.41 -9.40 1.02
CA SER A 239 1.31 -9.67 2.14
C SER A 239 2.09 -10.95 1.87
N GLN A 240 3.40 -10.89 2.11
CA GLN A 240 4.23 -12.09 2.20
C GLN A 240 3.86 -12.83 3.49
N GLY A 241 3.12 -13.94 3.34
CA GLY A 241 2.54 -14.68 4.46
C GLY A 241 3.57 -15.29 5.42
N ARG A 242 4.80 -15.45 4.97
CA ARG A 242 5.94 -15.98 5.74
C ARG A 242 6.91 -14.90 6.23
N GLY A 243 6.56 -13.63 6.10
CA GLY A 243 7.35 -12.50 6.57
C GLY A 243 8.67 -12.29 5.80
N GLU A 244 8.79 -12.83 4.61
CA GLU A 244 9.93 -12.66 3.72
C GLU A 244 9.80 -11.36 2.93
N ARG A 245 10.86 -11.02 2.19
CA ARG A 245 10.82 -9.86 1.27
C ARG A 245 10.08 -10.21 0.00
N TRP A 246 9.45 -9.22 -0.58
CA TRP A 246 8.87 -9.33 -1.90
C TRP A 246 9.96 -9.51 -2.96
N ASP A 247 9.73 -10.43 -3.88
CA ASP A 247 10.51 -10.51 -5.11
C ASP A 247 10.17 -9.31 -6.02
N THR A 248 11.20 -8.68 -6.58
CA THR A 248 11.03 -7.47 -7.40
C THR A 248 10.29 -7.74 -8.71
N LYS A 249 10.46 -8.93 -9.27
CA LYS A 249 9.77 -9.35 -10.49
C LYS A 249 8.29 -9.56 -10.20
N GLU A 250 7.95 -10.21 -9.08
CA GLU A 250 6.57 -10.41 -8.65
C GLU A 250 5.86 -9.08 -8.40
N MET A 251 6.51 -8.14 -7.69
CA MET A 251 5.97 -6.78 -7.51
C MET A 251 5.71 -6.08 -8.84
N TYR A 252 6.67 -6.17 -9.76
CA TYR A 252 6.55 -5.59 -11.10
C TYR A 252 5.36 -6.18 -11.86
N GLU A 253 5.21 -7.51 -11.90
CA GLU A 253 4.12 -8.20 -12.58
C GLU A 253 2.76 -7.78 -12.03
N ILE A 254 2.61 -7.71 -10.70
CA ILE A 254 1.39 -7.26 -10.03
C ILE A 254 1.07 -5.79 -10.41
N MET A 255 2.05 -4.90 -10.32
CA MET A 255 1.85 -3.47 -10.60
C MET A 255 1.51 -3.23 -12.07
N LEU A 256 2.16 -3.93 -12.98
CA LEU A 256 1.86 -3.85 -14.40
C LEU A 256 0.45 -4.35 -14.73
N GLU A 257 0.03 -5.48 -14.13
CA GLU A 257 -1.31 -6.03 -14.34
C GLU A 257 -2.41 -5.11 -13.78
N ILE A 258 -2.18 -4.49 -12.61
CA ILE A 258 -3.09 -3.48 -12.06
C ILE A 258 -3.19 -2.29 -12.99
N SER A 259 -2.07 -1.81 -13.53
CA SER A 259 -2.04 -0.69 -14.45
C SER A 259 -2.81 -0.99 -15.75
N ARG A 260 -2.59 -2.14 -16.35
CA ARG A 260 -3.34 -2.60 -17.54
C ARG A 260 -4.83 -2.73 -17.26
N THR A 261 -5.18 -3.24 -16.08
CA THR A 261 -6.58 -3.36 -15.64
C THR A 261 -7.22 -1.98 -15.47
N SER A 262 -6.48 -1.02 -14.94
CA SER A 262 -6.95 0.38 -14.81
C SER A 262 -7.23 1.00 -16.16
N LEU A 263 -6.31 0.84 -17.12
CA LEU A 263 -6.52 1.32 -18.49
C LEU A 263 -7.77 0.68 -19.14
N LYS A 264 -7.96 -0.63 -18.94
CA LYS A 264 -9.17 -1.32 -19.42
C LYS A 264 -10.44 -0.85 -18.72
N ALA A 265 -10.38 -0.54 -17.43
CA ALA A 265 -11.53 -0.03 -16.67
C ALA A 265 -11.95 1.37 -17.09
N MET A 266 -10.99 2.21 -17.50
CA MET A 266 -11.27 3.53 -18.07
C MET A 266 -11.96 3.43 -19.44
N GLY A 267 -11.69 2.37 -20.20
CA GLY A 267 -12.41 1.97 -21.40
C GLY A 267 -12.33 2.95 -22.57
N SER A 268 -13.13 2.65 -23.60
CA SER A 268 -13.23 3.43 -24.84
C SER A 268 -13.81 4.84 -24.65
N ASP A 269 -14.53 5.07 -23.57
CA ASP A 269 -15.18 6.37 -23.30
C ASP A 269 -14.17 7.47 -22.96
N LEU A 270 -12.96 7.10 -22.53
CA LEU A 270 -11.90 8.03 -22.16
C LEU A 270 -10.73 8.04 -23.13
N PHE A 271 -10.57 6.98 -23.90
CA PHE A 271 -9.42 6.79 -24.81
C PHE A 271 -9.88 6.24 -26.16
N THR A 272 -10.25 7.13 -27.05
CA THR A 272 -10.60 6.78 -28.45
C THR A 272 -9.43 6.05 -29.12
N GLN A 273 -8.20 6.39 -28.72
CA GLN A 273 -6.99 5.81 -29.29
C GLN A 273 -6.72 4.37 -28.89
N ILE A 274 -7.22 3.91 -27.72
CA ILE A 274 -7.07 2.49 -27.31
C ILE A 274 -7.91 1.56 -28.16
N THR A 275 -9.04 2.04 -28.68
CA THR A 275 -9.99 1.25 -29.47
C THR A 275 -9.69 1.23 -30.96
N SER A 276 -8.87 2.15 -31.46
CA SER A 276 -8.58 2.26 -32.90
C SER A 276 -7.58 1.22 -33.42
N ASN A 277 -6.95 0.44 -32.56
CA ASN A 277 -5.91 -0.53 -32.90
C ASN A 277 -6.35 -2.00 -32.70
N LYS A 278 -7.65 -2.30 -32.88
CA LYS A 278 -8.13 -3.69 -32.94
C LYS A 278 -8.60 -4.05 -34.34
#